data_2ce41b7e83521a82b8858d42c549d8a5
#
_entry.id   2ce41b7e83521a82b8858d42c549d8a5
#
_cell.length_a   1.000
_cell.length_b   1.000
_cell.length_c   1.000
_cell.angle_alpha   90.00
_cell.angle_beta   90.00
_cell.angle_gamma   90.00
#
_symmetry.space_group_name_H-M   'P 1'
#
loop_
_entity.id
_entity.type
_entity.pdbx_description
1 polymer ?
#
loop_
_entity_poly.entity_id
_entity_poly.type
_entity_poly.pdbx_seq_one_letter_code
_entity_poly.pdbx_strand_id
1 'polypeptide(L)'
;MFREAIIAVTKAADWYALHPLTVEELREKNIGSSVSIRYSTLGKNMTPMGNYEPSPINEGVDNVRKGQFRREIPEKAAEYFAYYLDEEGELLCVEMREKSCLREKELVTVEAHRVLDWTDNISIYSYSANGGPISELMVYVRDDRKRVTARGVWCFSRGEKMWFYGLLLTCFEYYENGKPAASISYR
;
A
#
# COMPACT_ATOMS: atom_id res chain seq x y z
N MET A 1 -5.30 -0.56 -21.99
CA MET A 1 -4.69 -0.07 -20.72
C MET A 1 -5.70 0.59 -19.79
N PHE A 2 -6.25 1.79 -20.08
CA PHE A 2 -7.20 2.48 -19.17
C PHE A 2 -8.45 1.65 -18.84
N ARG A 3 -9.11 1.07 -19.85
CA ARG A 3 -10.30 0.23 -19.65
C ARG A 3 -10.01 -1.00 -18.77
N GLU A 4 -8.88 -1.63 -18.97
CA GLU A 4 -8.45 -2.78 -18.16
C GLU A 4 -8.19 -2.41 -16.72
N ALA A 5 -7.55 -1.26 -16.48
CA ALA A 5 -7.33 -0.74 -15.14
C ALA A 5 -8.65 -0.45 -14.40
N ILE A 6 -9.62 0.20 -15.07
CA ILE A 6 -10.96 0.42 -14.49
C ILE A 6 -11.62 -0.90 -14.13
N ILE A 7 -11.60 -1.87 -15.07
CA ILE A 7 -12.21 -3.19 -14.81
C ILE A 7 -11.55 -3.88 -13.62
N ALA A 8 -10.22 -3.84 -13.53
CA ALA A 8 -9.48 -4.45 -12.42
C ALA A 8 -9.83 -3.80 -11.08
N VAL A 9 -9.84 -2.47 -11.05
CA VAL A 9 -10.16 -1.70 -9.83
C VAL A 9 -11.62 -1.94 -9.40
N THR A 10 -12.57 -1.95 -10.35
CA THR A 10 -13.98 -2.21 -10.05
C THR A 10 -14.18 -3.64 -9.53
N LYS A 11 -13.59 -4.64 -10.20
CA LYS A 11 -13.67 -6.03 -9.74
C LYS A 11 -13.09 -6.23 -8.35
N ALA A 12 -11.98 -5.54 -8.04
CA ALA A 12 -11.37 -5.59 -6.70
C ALA A 12 -12.33 -5.06 -5.63
N ALA A 13 -12.99 -3.94 -5.91
CA ALA A 13 -13.97 -3.35 -5.00
C ALA A 13 -15.20 -4.25 -4.82
N ASP A 14 -15.74 -4.79 -5.91
CA ASP A 14 -16.86 -5.73 -5.88
C ASP A 14 -16.52 -7.00 -5.09
N TRP A 15 -15.31 -7.54 -5.30
CA TRP A 15 -14.85 -8.70 -4.55
C TRP A 15 -14.76 -8.39 -3.05
N TYR A 16 -14.17 -7.25 -2.67
CA TYR A 16 -14.05 -6.88 -1.27
C TYR A 16 -15.41 -6.62 -0.62
N ALA A 17 -16.36 -6.04 -1.34
CA ALA A 17 -17.72 -5.84 -0.84
C ALA A 17 -18.43 -7.15 -0.51
N LEU A 18 -18.10 -8.23 -1.25
CA LEU A 18 -18.65 -9.57 -1.02
C LEU A 18 -17.85 -10.38 0.03
N HIS A 19 -16.59 -10.02 0.27
CA HIS A 19 -15.67 -10.73 1.17
C HIS A 19 -14.96 -9.72 2.08
N PRO A 20 -15.70 -9.01 2.94
CA PRO A 20 -15.10 -8.02 3.82
C PRO A 20 -14.16 -8.73 4.80
N LEU A 21 -12.92 -8.25 4.86
CA LEU A 21 -11.90 -8.73 5.79
C LEU A 21 -11.66 -7.68 6.86
N THR A 22 -11.41 -8.12 8.08
CA THR A 22 -10.97 -7.24 9.16
C THR A 22 -9.46 -7.01 9.08
N VAL A 23 -8.99 -5.96 9.73
CA VAL A 23 -7.55 -5.69 9.86
C VAL A 23 -6.86 -6.82 10.61
N GLU A 24 -7.52 -7.37 11.63
CA GLU A 24 -7.01 -8.48 12.43
C GLU A 24 -6.79 -9.74 11.60
N GLU A 25 -7.77 -10.13 10.77
CA GLU A 25 -7.65 -11.29 9.87
C GLU A 25 -6.51 -11.11 8.87
N LEU A 26 -6.37 -9.91 8.30
CA LEU A 26 -5.29 -9.59 7.39
C LEU A 26 -3.93 -9.58 8.10
N ARG A 27 -3.87 -9.06 9.32
CA ARG A 27 -2.66 -9.05 10.12
C ARG A 27 -2.21 -10.46 10.46
N GLU A 28 -3.09 -11.32 10.98
CA GLU A 28 -2.79 -12.70 11.26
C GLU A 28 -2.28 -13.43 10.03
N LYS A 29 -2.97 -13.31 8.90
CA LYS A 29 -2.59 -13.93 7.64
C LYS A 29 -1.21 -13.45 7.18
N ASN A 30 -1.00 -12.15 7.05
CA ASN A 30 0.17 -11.60 6.38
C ASN A 30 1.42 -11.65 7.26
N ILE A 31 1.30 -11.35 8.56
CA ILE A 31 2.43 -11.44 9.49
C ILE A 31 2.77 -12.91 9.74
N GLY A 32 1.76 -13.78 9.89
CA GLY A 32 1.98 -15.21 10.07
C GLY A 32 2.63 -15.91 8.87
N SER A 33 2.43 -15.37 7.66
CA SER A 33 3.04 -15.89 6.43
C SER A 33 4.37 -15.23 6.07
N SER A 34 4.80 -14.20 6.80
CA SER A 34 6.03 -13.50 6.50
C SER A 34 7.26 -14.30 6.94
N VAL A 35 8.29 -14.31 6.11
CA VAL A 35 9.57 -14.99 6.38
C VAL A 35 10.69 -14.02 6.74
N SER A 36 10.52 -12.73 6.45
CA SER A 36 11.50 -11.72 6.79
C SER A 36 10.86 -10.36 7.08
N ILE A 37 11.54 -9.58 7.91
CA ILE A 37 11.13 -8.22 8.25
C ILE A 37 12.26 -7.28 7.90
N ARG A 38 11.92 -6.16 7.25
CA ARG A 38 12.84 -5.04 7.01
C ARG A 38 12.29 -3.80 7.68
N TYR A 39 13.18 -2.94 8.10
CA TYR A 39 12.83 -1.67 8.71
C TYR A 39 13.32 -0.51 7.87
N SER A 40 12.67 0.65 7.97
CA SER A 40 13.24 1.90 7.46
C SER A 40 12.89 3.08 8.36
N THR A 41 13.74 4.09 8.33
CA THR A 41 13.35 5.40 8.86
C THR A 41 12.25 6.00 7.98
N LEU A 42 11.49 6.96 8.50
CA LEU A 42 10.60 7.75 7.66
C LEU A 42 11.43 8.57 6.67
N GLY A 43 10.92 8.65 5.46
CA GLY A 43 11.35 9.61 4.45
C GLY A 43 10.52 10.90 4.53
N LYS A 44 10.50 11.64 3.42
CA LYS A 44 9.68 12.84 3.28
C LYS A 44 8.50 12.55 2.35
N ASN A 45 7.28 12.97 2.74
CA ASN A 45 6.05 12.80 1.96
C ASN A 45 5.79 11.34 1.54
N MET A 46 6.09 10.39 2.40
CA MET A 46 5.90 8.97 2.10
C MET A 46 4.43 8.60 2.12
N THR A 47 4.07 7.66 1.27
CA THR A 47 2.76 7.02 1.27
C THR A 47 2.67 5.96 2.38
N PRO A 48 1.46 5.43 2.64
CA PRO A 48 1.28 4.32 3.57
C PRO A 48 2.13 3.08 3.26
N MET A 49 2.49 2.88 1.98
CA MET A 49 3.35 1.77 1.55
C MET A 49 4.85 2.03 1.79
N GLY A 50 5.21 3.26 2.23
CA GLY A 50 6.58 3.61 2.53
C GLY A 50 7.54 3.40 1.35
N ASN A 51 8.67 2.73 1.61
CA ASN A 51 9.68 2.44 0.58
C ASN A 51 9.21 1.44 -0.48
N TYR A 52 8.16 0.70 -0.22
CA TYR A 52 7.56 -0.29 -1.14
C TYR A 52 6.41 0.27 -1.97
N GLU A 53 6.14 1.58 -1.89
CA GLU A 53 5.16 2.20 -2.79
C GLU A 53 5.57 2.00 -4.25
N PRO A 54 4.80 1.26 -5.04
CA PRO A 54 5.18 0.94 -6.39
C PRO A 54 4.90 2.07 -7.39
N SER A 55 4.28 3.17 -6.95
CA SER A 55 3.91 4.27 -7.84
C SER A 55 5.11 5.07 -8.31
N PRO A 56 5.30 5.25 -9.62
CA PRO A 56 6.42 5.99 -10.18
C PRO A 56 6.33 7.52 -9.99
N ILE A 57 5.15 8.05 -9.63
CA ILE A 57 4.95 9.51 -9.45
C ILE A 57 5.71 10.02 -8.22
N ASN A 58 5.81 9.19 -7.20
CA ASN A 58 6.24 9.66 -5.88
C ASN A 58 7.67 10.21 -5.87
N GLU A 59 8.53 9.77 -6.78
CA GLU A 59 9.92 10.23 -6.82
C GLU A 59 10.12 11.54 -7.60
N GLY A 60 9.27 11.82 -8.58
CA GLY A 60 9.45 12.95 -9.52
C GLY A 60 8.55 14.14 -9.27
N VAL A 61 7.30 13.92 -8.83
CA VAL A 61 6.28 14.98 -8.76
C VAL A 61 6.07 15.46 -7.32
N ASP A 62 6.02 14.54 -6.35
CA ASP A 62 5.67 14.88 -4.97
C ASP A 62 6.87 15.14 -4.06
N ASN A 63 8.07 15.20 -4.63
CA ASN A 63 9.30 15.38 -3.85
C ASN A 63 9.43 14.36 -2.70
N VAL A 64 8.96 13.13 -2.95
CA VAL A 64 9.05 12.03 -2.01
C VAL A 64 10.51 11.61 -1.86
N ARG A 65 10.97 11.53 -0.64
CA ARG A 65 12.27 10.95 -0.32
C ARG A 65 12.06 9.66 0.46
N LYS A 66 12.54 8.55 -0.08
CA LYS A 66 12.51 7.25 0.61
C LYS A 66 13.32 7.30 1.90
N GLY A 67 12.83 6.60 2.91
CA GLY A 67 13.56 6.37 4.14
C GLY A 67 14.76 5.44 3.91
N GLN A 68 15.67 5.41 4.86
CA GLN A 68 16.83 4.52 4.80
C GLN A 68 16.47 3.15 5.36
N PHE A 69 16.69 2.09 4.57
CA PHE A 69 16.55 0.72 5.05
C PHE A 69 17.52 0.40 6.20
N ARG A 70 17.03 -0.39 7.16
CA ARG A 70 17.77 -0.89 8.32
C ARG A 70 17.48 -2.38 8.48
N ARG A 71 18.44 -3.12 9.03
CA ARG A 71 18.27 -4.53 9.40
C ARG A 71 17.58 -4.67 10.75
N GLU A 72 17.75 -3.69 11.60
CA GLU A 72 17.22 -3.62 12.97
C GLU A 72 16.32 -2.40 13.14
N ILE A 73 15.50 -2.42 14.16
CA ILE A 73 14.62 -1.30 14.53
C ILE A 73 15.47 -0.05 14.75
N PRO A 74 15.17 1.08 14.09
CA PRO A 74 15.92 2.31 14.27
C PRO A 74 15.79 2.85 15.71
N GLU A 75 16.79 2.64 16.55
CA GLU A 75 16.73 2.97 17.98
C GLU A 75 16.39 4.43 18.26
N LYS A 76 16.96 5.34 17.47
CA LYS A 76 16.80 6.79 17.64
C LYS A 76 15.62 7.41 16.91
N ALA A 77 14.91 6.62 16.08
CA ALA A 77 13.76 7.13 15.37
C ALA A 77 12.52 7.08 16.27
N ALA A 78 11.78 8.19 16.36
CA ALA A 78 10.48 8.22 17.02
C ALA A 78 9.44 7.40 16.24
N GLU A 79 9.57 7.40 14.91
CA GLU A 79 8.70 6.68 13.97
C GLU A 79 9.53 5.92 12.95
N TYR A 80 9.03 4.76 12.52
CA TYR A 80 9.67 3.92 11.52
C TYR A 80 8.66 3.02 10.80
N PHE A 81 9.06 2.48 9.64
CA PHE A 81 8.31 1.45 8.94
C PHE A 81 8.87 0.06 9.23
N ALA A 82 7.97 -0.91 9.44
CA ALA A 82 8.24 -2.34 9.42
C ALA A 82 7.56 -2.97 8.21
N TYR A 83 8.33 -3.66 7.37
CA TYR A 83 7.87 -4.33 6.16
C TYR A 83 7.99 -5.83 6.33
N TYR A 84 6.88 -6.52 6.19
CA TYR A 84 6.78 -7.97 6.29
C TYR A 84 6.76 -8.56 4.88
N LEU A 85 7.69 -9.44 4.58
CA LEU A 85 7.94 -9.94 3.23
C LEU A 85 7.77 -11.46 3.18
N ASP A 86 7.29 -11.96 2.03
CA ASP A 86 7.23 -13.38 1.72
C ASP A 86 8.60 -13.94 1.28
N GLU A 87 8.62 -15.22 0.85
CA GLU A 87 9.82 -15.93 0.42
C GLU A 87 10.43 -15.32 -0.85
N GLU A 88 9.62 -14.72 -1.72
CA GLU A 88 10.04 -14.03 -2.94
C GLU A 88 10.54 -12.60 -2.66
N GLY A 89 10.37 -12.12 -1.42
CA GLY A 89 10.71 -10.75 -1.01
C GLY A 89 9.65 -9.72 -1.38
N GLU A 90 8.45 -10.15 -1.74
CA GLU A 90 7.30 -9.30 -2.03
C GLU A 90 6.63 -8.84 -0.72
N LEU A 91 6.05 -7.64 -0.75
CA LEU A 91 5.43 -7.03 0.42
C LEU A 91 4.10 -7.71 0.76
N LEU A 92 3.99 -8.25 1.96
CA LEU A 92 2.74 -8.75 2.54
C LEU A 92 2.04 -7.71 3.40
N CYS A 93 2.82 -7.02 4.23
CA CYS A 93 2.30 -6.02 5.14
C CYS A 93 3.33 -4.92 5.39
N VAL A 94 2.86 -3.71 5.59
CA VAL A 94 3.65 -2.60 6.12
C VAL A 94 2.94 -1.98 7.31
N GLU A 95 3.69 -1.70 8.36
CA GLU A 95 3.24 -0.97 9.53
C GLU A 95 4.11 0.26 9.73
N MET A 96 3.51 1.44 9.87
CA MET A 96 4.18 2.59 10.44
C MET A 96 4.01 2.55 11.95
N ARG A 97 5.12 2.49 12.67
CA ARG A 97 5.15 2.37 14.12
C ARG A 97 5.71 3.62 14.75
N GLU A 98 5.06 4.05 15.84
CA GLU A 98 5.47 5.17 16.67
C GLU A 98 5.92 4.65 18.04
N LYS A 99 7.10 5.08 18.49
CA LYS A 99 7.58 4.84 19.84
C LYS A 99 6.98 5.89 20.78
N SER A 100 6.03 5.50 21.59
CA SER A 100 5.44 6.40 22.58
C SER A 100 6.40 6.61 23.75
N CYS A 101 6.75 7.86 24.01
CA CYS A 101 7.53 8.24 25.20
C CYS A 101 6.79 7.97 26.52
N LEU A 102 5.47 7.80 26.47
CA LEU A 102 4.60 7.65 27.64
C LEU A 102 4.14 6.21 27.87
N ARG A 103 4.37 5.31 26.95
CA ARG A 103 3.95 3.91 27.01
C ARG A 103 5.11 3.01 26.63
N GLU A 104 5.30 1.93 27.35
CA GLU A 104 6.29 0.89 27.01
C GLU A 104 5.96 0.13 25.69
N LYS A 105 4.82 0.45 25.05
CA LYS A 105 4.35 -0.22 23.83
C LYS A 105 4.44 0.72 22.64
N GLU A 106 4.96 0.19 21.55
CA GLU A 106 4.89 0.83 20.24
C GLU A 106 3.45 0.83 19.72
N LEU A 107 3.05 1.92 19.08
CA LEU A 107 1.74 2.09 18.47
C LEU A 107 1.87 1.92 16.95
N VAL A 108 0.99 1.10 16.36
CA VAL A 108 0.82 1.06 14.91
C VAL A 108 -0.13 2.21 14.53
N THR A 109 0.42 3.22 13.86
CA THR A 109 -0.35 4.41 13.46
C THR A 109 -0.93 4.27 12.06
N VAL A 110 -0.27 3.51 11.20
CA VAL A 110 -0.70 3.23 9.82
C VAL A 110 -0.32 1.80 9.50
N GLU A 111 -1.20 1.10 8.80
CA GLU A 111 -0.91 -0.21 8.27
C GLU A 111 -1.54 -0.42 6.90
N ALA A 112 -0.83 -1.15 6.04
CA ALA A 112 -1.38 -1.63 4.78
C ALA A 112 -1.07 -3.12 4.64
N HIS A 113 -2.08 -3.89 4.27
CA HIS A 113 -2.03 -5.34 4.16
C HIS A 113 -2.37 -5.80 2.76
N ARG A 114 -1.59 -6.75 2.24
CA ARG A 114 -1.91 -7.45 1.00
C ARG A 114 -3.20 -8.25 1.20
N VAL A 115 -4.22 -7.89 0.46
CA VAL A 115 -5.53 -8.55 0.54
C VAL A 115 -5.53 -9.78 -0.35
N LEU A 116 -5.16 -9.58 -1.62
CA LEU A 116 -5.24 -10.59 -2.67
C LEU A 116 -4.31 -10.21 -3.82
N ASP A 117 -3.67 -11.21 -4.43
CA ASP A 117 -3.16 -11.11 -5.78
C ASP A 117 -4.24 -11.63 -6.71
N TRP A 118 -4.84 -10.70 -7.44
CA TRP A 118 -5.89 -11.06 -8.37
C TRP A 118 -5.36 -11.83 -9.58
N THR A 119 -4.17 -11.45 -10.01
CA THR A 119 -3.35 -12.08 -11.05
C THR A 119 -1.90 -11.71 -10.79
N ASP A 120 -0.95 -12.30 -11.50
CA ASP A 120 0.48 -11.95 -11.43
C ASP A 120 0.75 -10.46 -11.69
N ASN A 121 -0.19 -9.75 -12.29
CA ASN A 121 -0.06 -8.34 -12.66
C ASN A 121 -0.99 -7.41 -11.87
N ILE A 122 -1.82 -7.91 -10.95
CA ILE A 122 -2.75 -7.09 -10.17
C ILE A 122 -2.64 -7.45 -8.70
N SER A 123 -2.19 -6.51 -7.88
CA SER A 123 -2.14 -6.64 -6.43
C SER A 123 -3.08 -5.64 -5.75
N ILE A 124 -3.70 -6.09 -4.68
CA ILE A 124 -4.66 -5.32 -3.89
C ILE A 124 -4.14 -5.24 -2.46
N TYR A 125 -4.07 -4.00 -1.94
CA TYR A 125 -3.73 -3.73 -0.55
C TYR A 125 -4.88 -2.98 0.13
N SER A 126 -5.15 -3.33 1.37
CA SER A 126 -6.00 -2.55 2.27
C SER A 126 -5.17 -1.50 2.99
N TYR A 127 -5.79 -0.44 3.43
CA TYR A 127 -5.19 0.57 4.28
C TYR A 127 -6.08 0.86 5.47
N SER A 128 -5.47 0.96 6.65
CA SER A 128 -6.12 1.39 7.88
C SER A 128 -5.20 2.33 8.67
N ALA A 129 -5.78 3.15 9.52
CA ALA A 129 -5.06 4.08 10.38
C ALA A 129 -5.51 3.96 11.84
N ASN A 130 -4.54 4.08 12.76
CA ASN A 130 -4.75 4.11 14.21
C ASN A 130 -5.56 2.92 14.75
N GLY A 131 -5.34 1.72 14.21
CA GLY A 131 -6.07 0.51 14.59
C GLY A 131 -7.56 0.57 14.24
N GLY A 132 -7.96 1.50 13.36
CA GLY A 132 -9.32 1.63 12.87
C GLY A 132 -9.65 0.60 11.78
N PRO A 133 -10.90 0.61 11.29
CA PRO A 133 -11.29 -0.26 10.19
C PRO A 133 -10.55 0.11 8.90
N ILE A 134 -10.56 -0.80 7.94
CA ILE A 134 -10.04 -0.54 6.59
C ILE A 134 -10.80 0.66 6.02
N SER A 135 -10.07 1.67 5.59
CA SER A 135 -10.59 2.92 5.03
C SER A 135 -10.35 3.06 3.54
N GLU A 136 -9.39 2.32 2.99
CA GLU A 136 -9.06 2.36 1.57
C GLU A 136 -8.66 0.99 1.04
N LEU A 137 -8.93 0.76 -0.25
CA LEU A 137 -8.29 -0.30 -1.03
C LEU A 137 -7.43 0.34 -2.11
N MET A 138 -6.19 -0.09 -2.18
CA MET A 138 -5.23 0.31 -3.19
C MET A 138 -5.03 -0.83 -4.17
N VAL A 139 -5.28 -0.58 -5.45
CA VAL A 139 -5.13 -1.57 -6.51
C VAL A 139 -4.00 -1.11 -7.44
N TYR A 140 -3.04 -1.98 -7.67
CA TYR A 140 -1.93 -1.74 -8.58
C TYR A 140 -2.01 -2.70 -9.75
N VAL A 141 -2.03 -2.14 -10.96
CA VAL A 141 -2.00 -2.89 -12.22
C VAL A 141 -0.61 -2.74 -12.84
N ARG A 142 0.00 -3.84 -13.23
CA ARG A 142 1.35 -3.89 -13.81
C ARG A 142 1.31 -4.43 -15.24
N ASP A 143 2.30 -4.04 -16.03
CA ASP A 143 2.57 -4.65 -17.33
C ASP A 143 3.43 -5.92 -17.18
N ASP A 144 3.73 -6.57 -18.30
CA ASP A 144 4.57 -7.79 -18.34
C ASP A 144 6.02 -7.55 -17.86
N ARG A 145 6.44 -6.28 -17.80
CA ARG A 145 7.72 -5.87 -17.22
C ARG A 145 7.62 -5.51 -15.74
N LYS A 146 6.50 -5.82 -15.10
CA LYS A 146 6.18 -5.53 -13.70
C LYS A 146 6.16 -4.04 -13.35
N ARG A 147 6.08 -3.13 -14.33
CA ARG A 147 5.93 -1.69 -14.08
C ARG A 147 4.47 -1.36 -13.81
N VAL A 148 4.21 -0.49 -12.85
CA VAL A 148 2.84 -0.05 -12.53
C VAL A 148 2.29 0.81 -13.66
N THR A 149 1.28 0.34 -14.35
CA THR A 149 0.58 1.06 -15.43
C THR A 149 -0.67 1.77 -14.96
N ALA A 150 -1.23 1.33 -13.82
CA ALA A 150 -2.31 2.05 -13.17
C ALA A 150 -2.32 1.81 -11.66
N ARG A 151 -2.79 2.80 -10.93
CA ARG A 151 -3.10 2.74 -9.50
C ARG A 151 -4.52 3.21 -9.29
N GLY A 152 -5.35 2.39 -8.67
CA GLY A 152 -6.67 2.76 -8.19
C GLY A 152 -6.69 2.86 -6.67
N VAL A 153 -7.39 3.86 -6.14
CA VAL A 153 -7.65 3.98 -4.70
C VAL A 153 -9.15 4.12 -4.51
N TRP A 154 -9.73 3.16 -3.81
CA TRP A 154 -11.11 3.22 -3.34
C TRP A 154 -11.13 3.66 -1.89
N CYS A 155 -11.85 4.73 -1.60
CA CYS A 155 -12.05 5.21 -0.23
C CYS A 155 -13.41 4.77 0.29
N PHE A 156 -13.46 4.37 1.55
CA PHE A 156 -14.68 3.98 2.24
C PHE A 156 -15.03 5.00 3.31
N SER A 157 -16.30 5.41 3.41
CA SER A 157 -16.75 6.21 4.54
C SER A 157 -17.10 5.33 5.74
N ARG A 158 -16.85 5.84 6.94
CA ARG A 158 -17.31 5.23 8.19
C ARG A 158 -18.82 5.41 8.34
N GLY A 159 -19.59 4.32 8.34
CA GLY A 159 -21.02 4.27 8.62
C GLY A 159 -21.45 2.81 8.77
N GLU A 160 -22.68 2.57 9.23
CA GLU A 160 -23.26 1.22 9.37
C GLU A 160 -23.30 0.42 8.05
N LYS A 161 -23.08 1.09 6.93
CA LYS A 161 -22.90 0.49 5.60
C LYS A 161 -21.63 1.03 4.98
N MET A 162 -20.82 0.16 4.40
CA MET A 162 -19.70 0.56 3.56
C MET A 162 -20.21 1.32 2.33
N TRP A 163 -19.96 2.62 2.30
CA TRP A 163 -20.23 3.44 1.13
C TRP A 163 -18.91 3.71 0.40
N PHE A 164 -18.88 3.45 -0.88
CA PHE A 164 -17.80 3.93 -1.73
C PHE A 164 -17.86 5.45 -1.81
N TYR A 165 -16.84 6.09 -1.28
CA TYR A 165 -16.78 7.56 -1.21
C TYR A 165 -16.16 8.17 -2.46
N GLY A 166 -15.35 7.41 -3.18
CA GLY A 166 -14.72 7.87 -4.40
C GLY A 166 -13.68 6.88 -4.93
N LEU A 167 -13.46 6.96 -6.22
CA LEU A 167 -12.37 6.29 -6.92
C LEU A 167 -11.39 7.34 -7.45
N LEU A 168 -10.14 7.25 -7.02
CA LEU A 168 -9.03 7.94 -7.67
C LEU A 168 -8.28 6.91 -8.52
N LEU A 169 -8.32 7.07 -9.83
CA LEU A 169 -7.56 6.24 -10.75
C LEU A 169 -6.44 7.07 -11.39
N THR A 170 -5.21 6.61 -11.28
CA THR A 170 -4.05 7.22 -11.93
C THR A 170 -3.43 6.21 -12.88
N CYS A 171 -3.29 6.59 -14.15
CA CYS A 171 -2.61 5.81 -15.18
C CYS A 171 -1.24 6.40 -15.48
N PHE A 172 -0.28 5.54 -15.79
CA PHE A 172 1.11 5.90 -16.03
C PHE A 172 1.54 5.50 -17.43
N GLU A 173 2.26 6.41 -18.07
CA GLU A 173 2.95 6.15 -19.34
C GLU A 173 4.46 6.13 -19.11
N TYR A 174 5.16 5.36 -19.92
CA TYR A 174 6.61 5.20 -19.82
C TYR A 174 7.30 5.48 -21.15
N TYR A 175 8.46 6.10 -21.08
CA TYR A 175 9.39 6.12 -22.21
C TYR A 175 9.92 4.72 -22.50
N GLU A 176 10.49 4.51 -23.68
CA GLU A 176 11.10 3.23 -24.09
C GLU A 176 12.20 2.78 -23.11
N ASN A 177 12.93 3.73 -22.52
CA ASN A 177 13.96 3.47 -21.51
C ASN A 177 13.40 3.07 -20.13
N GLY A 178 12.08 2.92 -19.98
CA GLY A 178 11.41 2.51 -18.75
C GLY A 178 11.22 3.60 -17.71
N LYS A 179 11.63 4.85 -17.97
CA LYS A 179 11.35 5.98 -17.07
C LYS A 179 9.90 6.44 -17.22
N PRO A 180 9.25 6.90 -16.15
CA PRO A 180 7.92 7.50 -16.23
C PRO A 180 7.92 8.70 -17.17
N ALA A 181 6.96 8.74 -18.09
CA ALA A 181 6.80 9.81 -19.08
C ALA A 181 5.68 10.78 -18.67
N ALA A 182 4.54 10.22 -18.26
CA ALA A 182 3.36 10.99 -17.90
C ALA A 182 2.49 10.21 -16.92
N SER A 183 1.60 10.94 -16.24
CA SER A 183 0.50 10.35 -15.49
C SER A 183 -0.75 11.16 -15.69
N ILE A 184 -1.90 10.47 -15.72
CA ILE A 184 -3.22 11.08 -15.84
C ILE A 184 -4.08 10.54 -14.71
N SER A 185 -4.61 11.44 -13.89
CA SER A 185 -5.50 11.06 -12.78
C SER A 185 -6.95 11.43 -13.12
N TYR A 186 -7.84 10.52 -12.77
CA TYR A 186 -9.30 10.64 -12.93
C TYR A 186 -9.94 10.53 -11.54
N ARG A 187 -10.94 11.38 -11.28
CA ARG A 187 -11.75 11.39 -10.05
C ARG A 187 -13.19 11.18 -10.37
#